data_d0f63f37b163446ce4793acc7f1f9f93
#
_entry.id   d0f63f37b163446ce4793acc7f1f9f93
#
_cell.length_a   1.000
_cell.length_b   1.000
_cell.length_c   1.000
_cell.angle_alpha   90.00
_cell.angle_beta   90.00
_cell.angle_gamma   90.00
#
_symmetry.space_group_name_H-M   'P 1'
#
loop_
_entity.id
_entity.type
_entity.pdbx_description
1 polymer ?
#
loop_
_entity_poly.entity_id
_entity_poly.type
_entity_poly.pdbx_seq_one_letter_code
_entity_poly.pdbx_strand_id
1 'polypeptide(L)'
;MFGEHSASSGRGARGLCIAMAILVCSSIWAVNGTSDTSGSPIRFAAFNASLNRGEEGQLVADLRGNDAQARAIAEIVQRVRPDVLLINEFDYDSDGAAAELFQTRYLGVGQRGAEPIEYSYVFLGPSNTGVVTRFGQMIGYGAFEGQYGMLLLSTYPIDTAGVRTFRNFLWKDMPNALLPVDPATGAGWFSTRELSAMPLSSKSHWDIPILVGDDVIHVLASHPTPPVYDGPEDANGRRNHDEIRFWADYVGGSQYIYDDAGRTGGLELGSHFVIMGDQNADPFDGDSTDNAILQLLESPRVNTHVAPASDGAAEQAALQGGANASHRGDPQHDTADWNEASTGNLRADYVLPSVTLSIVHAEVFWPLSTDPLFRLVGTYPFPGSDHRLVWVDVEIPAAP
;
A
#
# COMPACT_ATOMS: atom_id res chain seq x y z
N MET A 1 56.74 49.44 -11.68
CA MET A 1 56.62 50.79 -12.24
C MET A 1 55.18 51.16 -12.12
N PHE A 2 54.76 51.84 -11.09
CA PHE A 2 54.48 53.27 -11.00
C PHE A 2 53.43 53.67 -12.06
N GLY A 3 52.35 54.34 -11.81
CA GLY A 3 52.00 55.26 -10.74
C GLY A 3 50.49 55.57 -10.78
N GLU A 4 50.14 56.02 -9.75
CA GLU A 4 49.16 56.78 -9.06
C GLU A 4 48.56 58.01 -9.79
N HIS A 5 47.48 58.45 -9.16
CA HIS A 5 46.85 59.79 -9.12
C HIS A 5 45.67 59.99 -10.08
N SER A 6 44.59 60.66 -9.75
CA SER A 6 44.22 61.48 -8.57
C SER A 6 42.71 61.77 -8.64
N ALA A 7 42.15 62.11 -7.52
CA ALA A 7 40.81 62.60 -7.28
C ALA A 7 40.48 63.95 -7.90
N SER A 8 39.19 64.20 -8.21
CA SER A 8 38.61 65.54 -8.08
C SER A 8 37.09 65.48 -7.81
N SER A 9 36.75 66.26 -6.86
CA SER A 9 35.44 66.53 -6.25
C SER A 9 34.52 67.36 -7.18
N GLY A 10 33.21 67.08 -7.07
CA GLY A 10 32.17 67.96 -7.62
C GLY A 10 30.87 67.83 -6.85
N ARG A 11 30.47 68.91 -6.20
CA ARG A 11 29.31 69.09 -5.33
C ARG A 11 27.98 69.09 -6.10
N GLY A 12 26.94 68.45 -5.56
CA GLY A 12 25.69 69.11 -5.21
C GLY A 12 24.59 69.20 -6.24
N ALA A 13 23.51 68.41 -5.99
CA ALA A 13 22.15 68.97 -6.15
C ALA A 13 21.17 68.01 -5.37
N ARG A 14 20.51 68.57 -4.37
CA ARG A 14 19.42 67.90 -3.64
C ARG A 14 18.17 67.93 -4.52
N GLY A 15 17.76 66.80 -5.03
CA GLY A 15 16.46 66.62 -5.63
C GLY A 15 15.54 65.79 -4.65
N LEU A 16 14.53 66.53 -4.17
CA LEU A 16 13.49 66.00 -3.30
C LEU A 16 12.51 65.14 -4.16
N CYS A 17 12.65 63.84 -4.17
CA CYS A 17 11.64 62.96 -4.76
C CYS A 17 10.61 62.59 -3.68
N ILE A 18 9.42 63.16 -3.84
CA ILE A 18 8.22 62.74 -3.08
C ILE A 18 7.82 61.37 -3.59
N ALA A 19 8.04 60.35 -2.77
CA ALA A 19 7.54 59.02 -3.05
C ALA A 19 6.06 58.96 -2.64
N MET A 20 5.19 58.92 -3.64
CA MET A 20 3.75 58.69 -3.48
C MET A 20 3.54 57.16 -3.25
N ALA A 21 3.37 56.79 -2.00
CA ALA A 21 3.01 55.44 -1.63
C ALA A 21 1.56 55.13 -2.07
N ILE A 22 1.40 54.41 -3.15
CA ILE A 22 0.10 53.82 -3.53
C ILE A 22 -0.13 52.63 -2.61
N LEU A 23 -1.01 52.79 -1.63
CA LEU A 23 -1.54 51.68 -0.79
C LEU A 23 -2.51 50.90 -1.66
N VAL A 24 -2.02 49.79 -2.27
CA VAL A 24 -2.90 48.80 -2.87
C VAL A 24 -3.43 47.90 -1.71
N CYS A 25 -4.63 48.20 -1.28
CA CYS A 25 -5.37 47.38 -0.34
C CYS A 25 -5.81 46.09 -1.08
N SER A 26 -4.93 45.08 -1.09
CA SER A 26 -5.31 43.74 -1.53
C SER A 26 -6.20 43.12 -0.46
N SER A 27 -7.51 43.16 -0.68
CA SER A 27 -8.47 42.36 0.08
C SER A 27 -8.20 40.89 -0.22
N ILE A 28 -7.39 40.24 0.63
CA ILE A 28 -7.30 38.79 0.67
C ILE A 28 -8.64 38.32 1.23
N TRP A 29 -9.53 37.89 0.34
CA TRP A 29 -10.62 37.01 0.71
C TRP A 29 -9.99 35.67 1.08
N ALA A 30 -9.75 35.44 2.36
CA ALA A 30 -9.55 34.10 2.87
C ALA A 30 -10.88 33.38 2.64
N VAL A 31 -10.94 32.60 1.56
CA VAL A 31 -11.96 31.56 1.43
C VAL A 31 -11.56 30.51 2.48
N ASN A 32 -12.08 30.68 3.69
CA ASN A 32 -12.17 29.61 4.66
C ASN A 32 -13.20 28.59 4.10
N GLY A 33 -12.78 27.84 3.09
CA GLY A 33 -13.40 26.59 2.75
C GLY A 33 -12.91 25.56 3.78
N THR A 34 -13.42 25.60 4.99
CA THR A 34 -13.53 24.39 5.79
C THR A 34 -14.52 23.53 5.02
N SER A 35 -14.01 22.62 4.19
CA SER A 35 -14.79 21.49 3.76
C SER A 35 -15.17 20.76 5.04
N ASP A 36 -16.41 20.95 5.49
CA ASP A 36 -17.03 20.19 6.54
C ASP A 36 -17.18 18.75 5.99
N THR A 37 -16.13 17.95 6.12
CA THR A 37 -16.08 16.55 5.69
C THR A 37 -16.56 15.62 6.79
N SER A 38 -17.06 16.19 7.91
CA SER A 38 -17.74 15.42 8.93
C SER A 38 -19.09 14.93 8.39
N GLY A 39 -19.11 13.73 7.83
CA GLY A 39 -20.33 13.08 7.40
C GLY A 39 -20.32 12.39 6.03
N SER A 40 -19.27 12.52 5.22
CA SER A 40 -19.15 11.72 4.00
C SER A 40 -18.27 10.49 4.25
N PRO A 41 -18.65 9.31 3.74
CA PRO A 41 -17.82 8.11 3.83
C PRO A 41 -16.44 8.34 3.24
N ILE A 42 -15.41 7.75 3.85
CA ILE A 42 -14.02 7.77 3.39
C ILE A 42 -13.74 6.46 2.68
N ARG A 43 -13.27 6.53 1.45
CA ARG A 43 -12.95 5.35 0.64
C ARG A 43 -11.50 4.95 0.78
N PHE A 44 -11.25 3.79 1.36
CA PHE A 44 -9.95 3.12 1.42
C PHE A 44 -9.89 2.05 0.34
N ALA A 45 -8.82 2.02 -0.45
CA ALA A 45 -8.61 1.00 -1.47
C ALA A 45 -7.20 0.42 -1.43
N ALA A 46 -7.08 -0.89 -1.68
CA ALA A 46 -5.83 -1.60 -1.91
C ALA A 46 -5.81 -2.15 -3.34
N PHE A 47 -4.65 -2.06 -3.99
CA PHE A 47 -4.46 -2.56 -5.33
C PHE A 47 -3.03 -3.06 -5.53
N ASN A 48 -2.85 -4.38 -5.67
CA ASN A 48 -1.63 -4.89 -6.26
C ASN A 48 -1.67 -4.60 -7.77
N ALA A 49 -0.92 -3.58 -8.20
CA ALA A 49 -1.00 -3.02 -9.54
C ALA A 49 0.00 -3.65 -10.51
N SER A 50 0.85 -4.60 -10.05
CA SER A 50 1.93 -5.20 -10.85
C SER A 50 2.79 -4.15 -11.58
N LEU A 51 2.98 -2.97 -10.97
CA LEU A 51 3.83 -1.89 -11.49
C LEU A 51 5.30 -2.11 -11.07
N ASN A 52 5.72 -3.37 -11.06
CA ASN A 52 7.11 -3.78 -10.93
C ASN A 52 7.76 -3.99 -12.31
N ARG A 53 9.09 -3.90 -12.37
CA ARG A 53 9.86 -4.09 -13.60
C ARG A 53 11.02 -5.04 -13.36
N GLY A 54 11.59 -5.56 -14.46
CA GLY A 54 12.71 -6.49 -14.40
C GLY A 54 14.07 -5.86 -14.06
N GLU A 55 14.20 -4.53 -14.20
CA GLU A 55 15.46 -3.81 -14.02
C GLU A 55 15.23 -2.56 -13.18
N GLU A 56 16.21 -2.19 -12.35
CA GLU A 56 16.19 -0.99 -11.53
C GLU A 56 16.03 0.28 -12.37
N GLY A 57 15.11 1.16 -11.99
CA GLY A 57 14.82 2.42 -12.68
C GLY A 57 13.97 2.28 -13.94
N GLN A 58 13.64 1.07 -14.38
CA GLN A 58 12.84 0.87 -15.60
C GLN A 58 11.41 1.39 -15.42
N LEU A 59 10.78 1.25 -14.26
CA LEU A 59 9.46 1.83 -14.01
C LEU A 59 9.47 3.36 -14.26
N VAL A 60 10.49 4.06 -13.75
CA VAL A 60 10.66 5.51 -13.99
C VAL A 60 10.80 5.80 -15.49
N ALA A 61 11.56 4.97 -16.23
CA ALA A 61 11.74 5.15 -17.67
C ALA A 61 10.41 4.94 -18.43
N ASP A 62 9.66 3.90 -18.10
CA ASP A 62 8.38 3.56 -18.74
C ASP A 62 7.32 4.65 -18.45
N LEU A 63 7.24 5.13 -17.20
CA LEU A 63 6.30 6.18 -16.81
C LEU A 63 6.61 7.55 -17.44
N ARG A 64 7.84 7.82 -17.87
CA ARG A 64 8.17 8.99 -18.71
C ARG A 64 7.58 8.88 -20.11
N GLY A 65 7.30 7.68 -20.56
CA GLY A 65 6.68 7.39 -21.85
C GLY A 65 5.16 7.46 -21.82
N ASN A 66 4.54 6.53 -22.53
CA ASN A 66 3.09 6.34 -22.60
C ASN A 66 2.77 4.88 -22.29
N ASP A 67 3.05 4.47 -21.04
CA ASP A 67 2.89 3.09 -20.61
C ASP A 67 1.41 2.68 -20.60
N ALA A 68 1.08 1.59 -21.28
CA ALA A 68 -0.29 1.16 -21.45
C ALA A 68 -0.87 0.54 -20.18
N GLN A 69 -0.03 -0.18 -19.41
CA GLN A 69 -0.40 -0.77 -18.13
C GLN A 69 -0.71 0.32 -17.11
N ALA A 70 0.19 1.29 -16.94
CA ALA A 70 0.00 2.41 -16.02
C ALA A 70 -1.27 3.20 -16.34
N ARG A 71 -1.65 3.35 -17.63
CA ARG A 71 -2.92 3.98 -18.00
C ARG A 71 -4.13 3.14 -17.63
N ALA A 72 -4.07 1.83 -17.79
CA ALA A 72 -5.17 0.95 -17.37
C ALA A 72 -5.37 1.00 -15.85
N ILE A 73 -4.27 0.92 -15.08
CA ILE A 73 -4.27 1.07 -13.63
C ILE A 73 -4.83 2.43 -13.21
N ALA A 74 -4.36 3.52 -13.83
CA ALA A 74 -4.85 4.87 -13.54
C ALA A 74 -6.34 5.02 -13.85
N GLU A 75 -6.84 4.43 -14.96
CA GLU A 75 -8.26 4.46 -15.28
C GLU A 75 -9.11 3.75 -14.22
N ILE A 76 -8.66 2.58 -13.71
CA ILE A 76 -9.34 1.88 -12.61
C ILE A 76 -9.42 2.79 -11.39
N VAL A 77 -8.31 3.37 -10.97
CA VAL A 77 -8.25 4.29 -9.81
C VAL A 77 -9.17 5.50 -10.01
N GLN A 78 -9.15 6.11 -11.20
CA GLN A 78 -10.00 7.26 -11.52
C GLN A 78 -11.50 6.92 -11.51
N ARG A 79 -11.90 5.68 -11.80
CA ARG A 79 -13.29 5.25 -11.74
C ARG A 79 -13.76 4.92 -10.35
N VAL A 80 -12.91 4.29 -9.55
CA VAL A 80 -13.21 3.95 -8.15
C VAL A 80 -13.12 5.17 -7.24
N ARG A 81 -12.18 6.10 -7.51
CA ARG A 81 -11.94 7.36 -6.76
C ARG A 81 -11.72 7.15 -5.27
N PRO A 82 -10.72 6.37 -4.86
CA PRO A 82 -10.39 6.22 -3.45
C PRO A 82 -9.84 7.52 -2.86
N ASP A 83 -10.18 7.78 -1.58
CA ASP A 83 -9.58 8.86 -0.81
C ASP A 83 -8.19 8.50 -0.31
N VAL A 84 -8.01 7.21 0.03
CA VAL A 84 -6.75 6.61 0.47
C VAL A 84 -6.51 5.35 -0.36
N LEU A 85 -5.39 5.30 -1.07
CA LEU A 85 -5.02 4.23 -1.97
C LEU A 85 -3.65 3.65 -1.59
N LEU A 86 -3.62 2.35 -1.27
CA LEU A 86 -2.38 1.58 -1.20
C LEU A 86 -2.17 0.84 -2.52
N ILE A 87 -1.00 1.04 -3.12
CA ILE A 87 -0.55 0.28 -4.29
C ILE A 87 0.56 -0.66 -3.84
N ASN A 88 0.35 -1.96 -4.03
CA ASN A 88 1.37 -2.99 -3.90
C ASN A 88 2.04 -3.24 -5.26
N GLU A 89 3.26 -3.78 -5.23
CA GLU A 89 4.11 -4.03 -6.41
C GLU A 89 4.41 -2.78 -7.24
N PHE A 90 4.65 -1.68 -6.56
CA PHE A 90 5.18 -0.46 -7.13
C PHE A 90 6.66 -0.37 -6.83
N ASP A 91 7.53 -0.42 -7.84
CA ASP A 91 8.97 -0.36 -7.63
C ASP A 91 9.38 0.92 -6.90
N TYR A 92 10.10 0.72 -5.81
CA TYR A 92 10.61 1.81 -5.00
C TYR A 92 11.82 2.47 -5.67
N ASP A 93 11.79 3.78 -5.78
CA ASP A 93 12.98 4.59 -6.04
C ASP A 93 13.13 5.66 -4.95
N SER A 94 14.36 5.90 -4.52
CA SER A 94 14.65 6.79 -3.38
C SER A 94 14.31 8.24 -3.64
N ASP A 95 14.24 8.64 -4.92
CA ASP A 95 13.94 10.02 -5.33
C ASP A 95 12.43 10.26 -5.47
N GLY A 96 11.61 9.19 -5.42
CA GLY A 96 10.15 9.24 -5.58
C GLY A 96 9.70 9.61 -6.99
N ALA A 97 10.59 9.50 -7.98
CA ALA A 97 10.31 9.91 -9.36
C ALA A 97 9.21 9.07 -10.02
N ALA A 98 9.14 7.76 -9.73
CA ALA A 98 8.07 6.90 -10.24
C ALA A 98 6.71 7.35 -9.69
N ALA A 99 6.62 7.61 -8.39
CA ALA A 99 5.39 8.08 -7.74
C ALA A 99 4.93 9.45 -8.28
N GLU A 100 5.85 10.40 -8.47
CA GLU A 100 5.56 11.70 -9.07
C GLU A 100 5.05 11.56 -10.52
N LEU A 101 5.73 10.75 -11.34
CA LEU A 101 5.33 10.52 -12.73
C LEU A 101 3.97 9.82 -12.83
N PHE A 102 3.72 8.81 -12.00
CA PHE A 102 2.45 8.12 -11.98
C PHE A 102 1.30 9.06 -11.62
N GLN A 103 1.49 9.90 -10.60
CA GLN A 103 0.49 10.90 -10.22
C GLN A 103 0.27 11.96 -11.31
N THR A 104 1.34 12.59 -11.82
CA THR A 104 1.21 13.77 -12.70
C THR A 104 0.85 13.40 -14.13
N ARG A 105 1.30 12.24 -14.65
CA ARG A 105 1.13 11.88 -16.07
C ARG A 105 0.03 10.85 -16.31
N TYR A 106 -0.42 10.14 -15.27
CA TYR A 106 -1.43 9.09 -15.40
C TYR A 106 -2.66 9.39 -14.55
N LEU A 107 -2.55 9.54 -13.25
CA LEU A 107 -3.69 9.86 -12.38
C LEU A 107 -4.23 11.28 -12.59
N GLY A 108 -3.36 12.27 -12.76
CA GLY A 108 -3.70 13.67 -13.02
C GLY A 108 -4.15 13.94 -14.47
N VAL A 109 -4.16 12.92 -15.33
CA VAL A 109 -4.62 13.01 -16.72
C VAL A 109 -5.77 12.04 -16.93
N GLY A 110 -6.96 12.53 -17.29
CA GLY A 110 -8.15 11.70 -17.47
C GLY A 110 -7.95 10.58 -18.49
N GLN A 111 -8.29 9.34 -18.11
CA GLN A 111 -8.16 8.16 -18.95
C GLN A 111 -9.51 7.76 -19.55
N ARG A 112 -9.63 7.77 -20.89
CA ARG A 112 -10.83 7.34 -21.63
C ARG A 112 -12.16 7.84 -21.05
N GLY A 113 -12.20 9.11 -20.67
CA GLY A 113 -13.39 9.77 -20.13
C GLY A 113 -13.60 9.58 -18.62
N ALA A 114 -12.69 8.92 -17.91
CA ALA A 114 -12.60 9.02 -16.46
C ALA A 114 -11.97 10.35 -16.07
N GLU A 115 -12.49 10.98 -15.02
CA GLU A 115 -11.98 12.26 -14.53
C GLU A 115 -10.64 12.09 -13.81
N PRO A 116 -9.70 13.02 -13.96
CA PRO A 116 -8.45 12.99 -13.20
C PRO A 116 -8.68 12.86 -11.70
N ILE A 117 -7.70 12.29 -11.01
CA ILE A 117 -7.65 12.26 -9.55
C ILE A 117 -6.27 12.71 -9.07
N GLU A 118 -6.24 13.49 -8.01
CA GLU A 118 -5.02 14.03 -7.42
C GLU A 118 -4.95 13.67 -5.94
N TYR A 119 -3.77 13.28 -5.48
CA TYR A 119 -3.49 13.02 -4.08
C TYR A 119 -2.45 14.01 -3.56
N SER A 120 -2.85 14.77 -2.54
CA SER A 120 -1.99 15.80 -1.96
C SER A 120 -0.91 15.24 -1.05
N TYR A 121 -1.07 14.01 -0.58
CA TYR A 121 -0.18 13.36 0.38
C TYR A 121 0.27 12.00 -0.12
N VAL A 122 1.56 11.75 0.04
CA VAL A 122 2.24 10.55 -0.47
C VAL A 122 3.11 9.98 0.64
N PHE A 123 3.08 8.67 0.82
CA PHE A 123 4.07 7.96 1.59
C PHE A 123 4.73 6.87 0.74
N LEU A 124 6.04 6.90 0.69
CA LEU A 124 6.89 5.95 0.01
C LEU A 124 8.05 5.60 0.93
N GLY A 125 8.37 4.33 1.06
CA GLY A 125 9.44 3.87 1.94
C GLY A 125 10.18 2.67 1.38
N PRO A 126 11.42 2.42 1.85
CA PRO A 126 12.24 1.32 1.35
C PRO A 126 11.61 -0.04 1.65
N SER A 127 11.86 -0.99 0.74
CA SER A 127 11.44 -2.39 0.82
C SER A 127 12.62 -3.30 1.17
N ASN A 128 12.34 -4.49 1.72
CA ASN A 128 13.33 -5.55 1.93
C ASN A 128 13.52 -6.46 0.71
N THR A 129 12.75 -6.25 -0.36
CA THR A 129 12.89 -6.98 -1.61
C THR A 129 14.23 -6.66 -2.27
N GLY A 130 14.90 -7.68 -2.78
CA GLY A 130 16.22 -7.56 -3.39
C GLY A 130 17.37 -7.31 -2.38
N VAL A 131 17.04 -7.16 -1.09
CA VAL A 131 18.04 -6.94 -0.03
C VAL A 131 18.60 -8.26 0.47
N VAL A 132 19.91 -8.31 0.66
CA VAL A 132 20.62 -9.48 1.19
C VAL A 132 21.11 -9.17 2.59
N THR A 133 20.87 -10.08 3.54
CA THR A 133 21.42 -9.95 4.91
C THR A 133 22.94 -9.98 4.89
N ARG A 134 23.57 -9.48 5.95
CA ARG A 134 25.04 -9.59 6.16
C ARG A 134 25.57 -11.03 6.16
N PHE A 135 24.71 -12.02 6.14
CA PHE A 135 25.05 -13.46 6.12
C PHE A 135 24.69 -14.14 4.79
N GLY A 136 24.23 -13.38 3.79
CA GLY A 136 24.01 -13.85 2.42
C GLY A 136 22.61 -14.36 2.14
N GLN A 137 21.67 -14.31 3.09
CA GLN A 137 20.27 -14.65 2.85
C GLN A 137 19.54 -13.48 2.19
N MET A 138 18.77 -13.74 1.15
CA MET A 138 17.81 -12.77 0.61
C MET A 138 16.68 -12.57 1.62
N ILE A 139 16.35 -11.32 1.93
CA ILE A 139 15.28 -11.00 2.88
C ILE A 139 13.91 -11.15 2.19
N GLY A 140 13.71 -10.48 1.08
CA GLY A 140 12.54 -10.61 0.21
C GLY A 140 12.97 -10.80 -1.23
N TYR A 141 12.24 -11.62 -1.99
CA TYR A 141 12.57 -11.85 -3.40
C TYR A 141 12.53 -10.54 -4.18
N GLY A 142 13.54 -10.34 -5.02
CA GLY A 142 13.66 -9.20 -5.93
C GLY A 142 14.97 -9.27 -6.72
N ALA A 143 14.94 -8.83 -7.98
CA ALA A 143 16.11 -8.74 -8.84
C ALA A 143 17.01 -7.55 -8.47
N PHE A 144 16.44 -6.53 -7.83
CA PHE A 144 17.13 -5.35 -7.32
C PHE A 144 16.46 -4.86 -6.03
N GLU A 145 17.16 -4.02 -5.27
CA GLU A 145 16.66 -3.47 -4.02
C GLU A 145 15.47 -2.53 -4.28
N GLY A 146 14.32 -2.82 -3.67
CA GLY A 146 13.10 -2.03 -3.82
C GLY A 146 12.13 -2.51 -4.90
N GLN A 147 12.45 -3.56 -5.68
CA GLN A 147 11.44 -4.19 -6.55
C GLN A 147 10.22 -4.65 -5.73
N TYR A 148 9.03 -4.62 -6.29
CA TYR A 148 7.78 -4.99 -5.59
C TYR A 148 7.51 -4.17 -4.32
N GLY A 149 7.87 -2.89 -4.32
CA GLY A 149 7.62 -1.98 -3.20
C GLY A 149 6.16 -1.62 -3.03
N MET A 150 5.89 -0.64 -2.18
CA MET A 150 4.55 -0.13 -1.90
C MET A 150 4.52 1.39 -2.03
N LEU A 151 3.35 1.95 -2.40
CA LEU A 151 3.07 3.38 -2.47
C LEU A 151 1.73 3.67 -1.82
N LEU A 152 1.68 4.58 -0.84
CA LEU A 152 0.42 5.11 -0.30
C LEU A 152 0.16 6.50 -0.82
N LEU A 153 -1.04 6.71 -1.34
CA LEU A 153 -1.57 8.00 -1.80
C LEU A 153 -2.79 8.38 -0.95
N SER A 154 -2.89 9.63 -0.53
CA SER A 154 -4.01 10.11 0.30
C SER A 154 -4.44 11.52 -0.08
N THR A 155 -5.75 11.76 -0.08
CA THR A 155 -6.33 13.12 -0.14
C THR A 155 -6.30 13.80 1.24
N TYR A 156 -6.19 13.01 2.32
CA TYR A 156 -6.09 13.47 3.70
C TYR A 156 -4.64 13.64 4.14
N PRO A 157 -4.34 14.59 5.04
CA PRO A 157 -3.00 14.78 5.56
C PRO A 157 -2.44 13.53 6.25
N ILE A 158 -1.14 13.27 6.06
CA ILE A 158 -0.41 12.23 6.76
C ILE A 158 0.34 12.87 7.93
N ASP A 159 0.17 12.35 9.15
CA ASP A 159 1.05 12.70 10.28
C ASP A 159 2.39 11.97 10.12
N THR A 160 3.30 12.59 9.41
CA THR A 160 4.62 12.03 9.12
C THR A 160 5.47 11.77 10.38
N ALA A 161 5.20 12.49 11.48
CA ALA A 161 5.91 12.28 12.75
C ALA A 161 5.39 11.04 13.50
N GLY A 162 4.11 10.70 13.27
CA GLY A 162 3.46 9.52 13.82
C GLY A 162 3.78 8.22 13.08
N VAL A 163 4.27 8.30 11.82
CA VAL A 163 4.55 7.10 11.01
C VAL A 163 5.49 6.14 11.73
N ARG A 164 5.15 4.85 11.65
CA ARG A 164 6.00 3.74 12.11
C ARG A 164 6.24 2.77 10.96
N THR A 165 7.49 2.36 10.78
CA THR A 165 7.88 1.31 9.84
C THR A 165 8.54 0.17 10.59
N PHE A 166 8.33 -1.06 10.11
CA PHE A 166 8.78 -2.27 10.82
C PHE A 166 9.63 -3.17 9.92
N ARG A 167 10.35 -2.57 8.99
CA ARG A 167 11.21 -3.27 8.03
C ARG A 167 12.30 -4.09 8.70
N ASN A 168 12.80 -3.61 9.84
CA ASN A 168 13.92 -4.23 10.58
C ASN A 168 13.48 -5.09 11.79
N PHE A 169 12.17 -5.27 12.02
CA PHE A 169 11.68 -6.15 13.07
C PHE A 169 12.12 -7.60 12.78
N LEU A 170 12.87 -8.21 13.68
CA LEU A 170 13.44 -9.54 13.45
C LEU A 170 12.39 -10.65 13.66
N TRP A 171 12.32 -11.59 12.73
CA TRP A 171 11.36 -12.70 12.80
C TRP A 171 11.49 -13.50 14.11
N LYS A 172 12.71 -13.78 14.56
CA LYS A 172 12.99 -14.48 15.81
C LYS A 172 12.52 -13.77 17.08
N ASP A 173 12.25 -12.47 17.02
CA ASP A 173 11.83 -11.67 18.16
C ASP A 173 10.31 -11.68 18.36
N MET A 174 9.56 -12.25 17.40
CA MET A 174 8.15 -12.57 17.56
C MET A 174 7.98 -13.77 18.50
N PRO A 175 7.25 -13.68 19.61
CA PRO A 175 6.99 -14.82 20.49
C PRO A 175 6.28 -15.95 19.75
N ASN A 176 6.79 -17.18 19.87
CA ASN A 176 6.29 -18.37 19.19
C ASN A 176 6.24 -18.22 17.65
N ALA A 177 7.23 -17.51 17.07
CA ALA A 177 7.37 -17.40 15.62
C ALA A 177 7.41 -18.78 14.96
N LEU A 178 6.73 -18.93 13.81
CA LEU A 178 6.72 -20.17 13.03
C LEU A 178 8.02 -20.31 12.23
N LEU A 179 9.18 -20.22 12.90
CA LEU A 179 10.47 -20.36 12.23
C LEU A 179 10.56 -21.72 11.51
N PRO A 180 10.99 -21.76 10.24
CA PRO A 180 11.04 -22.99 9.46
C PRO A 180 12.04 -23.99 10.05
N VAL A 181 11.72 -25.26 9.91
CA VAL A 181 12.53 -26.40 10.38
C VAL A 181 12.73 -27.38 9.23
N ASP A 182 13.86 -28.05 9.22
CA ASP A 182 14.08 -29.19 8.33
C ASP A 182 13.12 -30.32 8.73
N PRO A 183 12.17 -30.72 7.88
CA PRO A 183 11.16 -31.72 8.23
C PRO A 183 11.76 -33.12 8.45
N ALA A 184 12.95 -33.41 7.92
CA ALA A 184 13.61 -34.70 8.08
C ALA A 184 14.32 -34.85 9.43
N THR A 185 14.82 -33.75 9.98
CA THR A 185 15.66 -33.75 11.20
C THR A 185 15.03 -33.02 12.37
N GLY A 186 14.07 -32.13 12.13
CA GLY A 186 13.49 -31.22 13.12
C GLY A 186 14.44 -30.08 13.54
N ALA A 187 15.61 -29.97 12.93
CA ALA A 187 16.54 -28.88 13.20
C ALA A 187 16.04 -27.57 12.59
N GLY A 188 16.37 -26.43 13.22
CA GLY A 188 16.07 -25.14 12.65
C GLY A 188 16.66 -24.98 11.24
N TRP A 189 15.87 -24.49 10.30
CA TRP A 189 16.28 -24.24 8.91
C TRP A 189 17.36 -23.16 8.83
N PHE A 190 17.16 -22.08 9.56
CA PHE A 190 18.13 -21.02 9.73
C PHE A 190 18.93 -21.20 11.02
N SER A 191 20.23 -20.95 10.98
CA SER A 191 21.06 -20.89 12.18
C SER A 191 20.67 -19.67 13.05
N THR A 192 21.00 -19.71 14.34
CA THR A 192 20.84 -18.56 15.26
C THR A 192 21.53 -17.30 14.74
N ARG A 193 22.66 -17.45 14.03
CA ARG A 193 23.40 -16.36 13.43
C ARG A 193 22.60 -15.70 12.29
N GLU A 194 22.02 -16.48 11.40
CA GLU A 194 21.19 -16.00 10.29
C GLU A 194 19.93 -15.29 10.81
N LEU A 195 19.22 -15.90 11.75
CA LEU A 195 18.05 -15.32 12.40
C LEU A 195 18.34 -13.99 13.12
N SER A 196 19.59 -13.76 13.55
CA SER A 196 19.99 -12.49 14.16
C SER A 196 20.04 -11.31 13.18
N ALA A 197 19.81 -11.56 11.90
CA ALA A 197 19.79 -10.54 10.83
C ALA A 197 18.64 -10.75 9.85
N MET A 198 17.68 -11.62 10.17
CA MET A 198 16.52 -11.92 9.31
C MET A 198 15.31 -11.14 9.81
N PRO A 199 14.91 -10.06 9.13
CA PRO A 199 13.65 -9.38 9.41
C PRO A 199 12.45 -10.29 9.13
N LEU A 200 11.35 -10.07 9.84
CA LEU A 200 10.09 -10.73 9.57
C LEU A 200 9.54 -10.30 8.21
N SER A 201 9.43 -9.01 7.97
CA SER A 201 8.82 -8.50 6.74
C SER A 201 9.71 -8.73 5.52
N SER A 202 9.16 -9.38 4.51
CA SER A 202 9.80 -9.57 3.21
C SER A 202 9.84 -8.29 2.37
N LYS A 203 8.92 -7.37 2.63
CA LYS A 203 8.85 -6.04 2.01
C LYS A 203 8.95 -4.98 3.09
N SER A 204 7.83 -4.54 3.64
CA SER A 204 7.74 -3.70 4.83
C SER A 204 6.34 -3.79 5.44
N HIS A 205 6.22 -3.43 6.72
CA HIS A 205 4.95 -3.11 7.37
C HIS A 205 4.98 -1.65 7.75
N TRP A 206 3.90 -0.91 7.46
CA TRP A 206 3.79 0.52 7.74
C TRP A 206 2.53 0.81 8.55
N ASP A 207 2.66 1.56 9.64
CA ASP A 207 1.57 2.26 10.30
C ASP A 207 1.67 3.73 9.91
N ILE A 208 0.71 4.19 9.11
CA ILE A 208 0.67 5.54 8.56
C ILE A 208 -0.58 6.24 9.06
N PRO A 209 -0.47 7.11 10.08
CA PRO A 209 -1.60 7.87 10.59
C PRO A 209 -2.04 8.93 9.57
N ILE A 210 -3.32 8.93 9.21
CA ILE A 210 -3.96 9.98 8.41
C ILE A 210 -4.92 10.79 9.27
N LEU A 211 -4.99 12.11 9.00
CA LEU A 211 -5.76 13.06 9.79
C LEU A 211 -7.09 13.35 9.10
N VAL A 212 -8.19 13.02 9.73
CA VAL A 212 -9.55 13.22 9.23
C VAL A 212 -10.32 14.11 10.21
N GLY A 213 -10.32 15.42 9.95
CA GLY A 213 -10.82 16.38 10.93
C GLY A 213 -10.01 16.33 12.23
N ASP A 214 -10.68 16.03 13.34
CA ASP A 214 -10.05 15.85 14.65
C ASP A 214 -9.65 14.40 14.95
N ASP A 215 -9.99 13.47 14.07
CA ASP A 215 -9.73 12.04 14.23
C ASP A 215 -8.46 11.60 13.49
N VAL A 216 -7.90 10.47 13.93
CA VAL A 216 -6.76 9.81 13.30
C VAL A 216 -7.15 8.39 12.90
N ILE A 217 -6.95 8.04 11.64
CA ILE A 217 -7.10 6.66 11.14
C ILE A 217 -5.72 6.13 10.75
N HIS A 218 -5.32 5.03 11.39
CA HIS A 218 -4.05 4.36 11.09
C HIS A 218 -4.17 3.45 9.88
N VAL A 219 -3.47 3.76 8.79
CA VAL A 219 -3.35 2.84 7.65
C VAL A 219 -2.24 1.85 7.95
N LEU A 220 -2.61 0.58 8.13
CA LEU A 220 -1.70 -0.52 8.41
C LEU A 220 -1.44 -1.27 7.10
N ALA A 221 -0.38 -0.86 6.40
CA ALA A 221 -0.06 -1.31 5.05
C ALA A 221 1.01 -2.40 5.06
N SER A 222 0.76 -3.49 4.33
CA SER A 222 1.73 -4.58 4.14
C SER A 222 1.54 -5.30 2.81
N HIS A 223 2.55 -6.10 2.48
CA HIS A 223 2.50 -7.07 1.38
C HIS A 223 3.33 -8.29 1.82
N PRO A 224 2.72 -9.22 2.58
CA PRO A 224 3.36 -10.44 3.03
C PRO A 224 3.93 -11.31 1.91
N THR A 225 4.85 -12.19 2.29
CA THR A 225 5.44 -13.18 1.38
C THR A 225 4.36 -14.08 0.77
N PRO A 226 4.34 -14.34 -0.55
CA PRO A 226 3.48 -15.40 -1.11
C PRO A 226 3.83 -16.76 -0.46
N PRO A 227 2.85 -17.56 -0.02
CA PRO A 227 3.08 -18.83 0.67
C PRO A 227 3.44 -19.99 -0.27
N VAL A 228 4.23 -19.69 -1.30
CA VAL A 228 4.62 -20.59 -2.39
C VAL A 228 6.09 -20.35 -2.77
N TYR A 229 6.63 -21.11 -3.70
CA TYR A 229 8.01 -21.01 -4.24
C TYR A 229 9.10 -21.38 -3.22
N ASP A 230 8.81 -22.25 -2.28
CA ASP A 230 9.76 -22.77 -1.29
C ASP A 230 9.83 -24.29 -1.27
N GLY A 231 10.58 -24.84 -0.34
CA GLY A 231 10.78 -26.27 -0.20
C GLY A 231 9.88 -26.90 0.89
N PRO A 232 10.22 -28.14 1.30
CA PRO A 232 9.43 -28.86 2.29
C PRO A 232 9.50 -28.25 3.71
N GLU A 233 10.36 -27.29 3.95
CA GLU A 233 10.47 -26.51 5.18
C GLU A 233 9.38 -25.47 5.34
N ASP A 234 8.62 -25.18 4.26
CA ASP A 234 7.52 -24.22 4.22
C ASP A 234 7.94 -22.83 4.75
N ALA A 235 9.09 -22.34 4.30
CA ALA A 235 9.64 -21.09 4.82
C ALA A 235 8.79 -19.87 4.45
N ASN A 236 8.25 -19.83 3.23
CA ASN A 236 7.41 -18.73 2.76
C ASN A 236 6.01 -18.77 3.38
N GLY A 237 5.39 -19.94 3.48
CA GLY A 237 4.09 -20.10 4.12
C GLY A 237 4.12 -19.70 5.60
N ARG A 238 5.11 -20.17 6.33
CA ARG A 238 5.33 -19.81 7.76
C ARG A 238 5.61 -18.33 7.93
N ARG A 239 6.34 -17.73 6.99
CA ARG A 239 6.64 -16.30 7.03
C ARG A 239 5.40 -15.49 6.72
N ASN A 240 4.62 -15.85 5.71
CA ASN A 240 3.32 -15.24 5.40
C ASN A 240 2.42 -15.24 6.64
N HIS A 241 2.27 -16.41 7.30
CA HIS A 241 1.51 -16.54 8.52
C HIS A 241 1.93 -15.54 9.60
N ASP A 242 3.24 -15.41 9.85
CA ASP A 242 3.76 -14.53 10.90
C ASP A 242 3.73 -13.05 10.48
N GLU A 243 3.88 -12.72 9.19
CA GLU A 243 3.71 -11.37 8.65
C GLU A 243 2.25 -10.88 8.81
N ILE A 244 1.26 -11.76 8.61
CA ILE A 244 -0.16 -11.47 8.85
C ILE A 244 -0.45 -11.36 10.35
N ARG A 245 0.07 -12.30 11.16
CA ARG A 245 -0.02 -12.28 12.61
C ARG A 245 0.53 -10.99 13.22
N PHE A 246 1.54 -10.39 12.61
CA PHE A 246 2.12 -9.15 13.08
C PHE A 246 1.04 -8.07 13.25
N TRP A 247 0.11 -7.93 12.30
CA TRP A 247 -0.98 -6.99 12.42
C TRP A 247 -2.00 -7.38 13.49
N ALA A 248 -2.33 -8.65 13.63
CA ALA A 248 -3.23 -9.11 14.69
C ALA A 248 -2.66 -8.77 16.08
N ASP A 249 -1.37 -9.02 16.28
CA ASP A 249 -0.66 -8.70 17.52
C ASP A 249 -0.50 -7.17 17.71
N TYR A 250 -0.25 -6.42 16.63
CA TYR A 250 -0.09 -4.97 16.66
C TYR A 250 -1.38 -4.27 17.09
N VAL A 251 -2.52 -4.58 16.47
CA VAL A 251 -3.81 -3.99 16.84
C VAL A 251 -4.33 -4.51 18.18
N GLY A 252 -3.81 -5.66 18.64
CA GLY A 252 -4.00 -6.20 20.00
C GLY A 252 -3.19 -5.49 21.08
N GLY A 253 -2.31 -4.56 20.73
CA GLY A 253 -1.50 -3.78 21.67
C GLY A 253 -0.27 -4.52 22.21
N SER A 254 0.24 -5.51 21.49
CA SER A 254 1.39 -6.33 21.92
C SER A 254 2.65 -5.51 22.17
N GLN A 255 3.31 -5.74 23.31
CA GLN A 255 4.43 -4.91 23.77
C GLN A 255 5.79 -5.34 23.21
N TYR A 256 5.92 -6.52 22.61
CA TYR A 256 7.17 -7.04 22.07
C TYR A 256 7.56 -6.42 20.71
N ILE A 257 6.60 -5.80 20.02
CA ILE A 257 6.79 -5.18 18.72
C ILE A 257 7.63 -3.91 18.88
N TYR A 258 8.59 -3.72 18.00
CA TYR A 258 9.38 -2.49 17.89
C TYR A 258 9.49 -2.04 16.44
N ASP A 259 9.51 -0.72 16.22
CA ASP A 259 9.66 -0.12 14.90
C ASP A 259 11.13 0.18 14.56
N ASP A 260 11.37 0.65 13.34
CA ASP A 260 12.72 0.96 12.83
C ASP A 260 13.39 2.12 13.58
N ALA A 261 12.62 2.94 14.31
CA ALA A 261 13.13 4.01 15.18
C ALA A 261 13.36 3.54 16.63
N GLY A 262 13.03 2.28 16.95
CA GLY A 262 13.16 1.69 18.28
C GLY A 262 12.00 2.00 19.23
N ARG A 263 10.89 2.56 18.76
CA ARG A 263 9.66 2.73 19.57
C ARG A 263 9.02 1.36 19.75
N THR A 264 8.66 1.00 20.97
CA THR A 264 8.06 -0.29 21.33
C THR A 264 6.55 -0.21 21.51
N GLY A 265 5.88 -1.38 21.47
CA GLY A 265 4.45 -1.54 21.66
C GLY A 265 3.65 -1.53 20.36
N GLY A 266 2.47 -2.13 20.40
CA GLY A 266 1.47 -2.13 19.34
C GLY A 266 0.64 -0.85 19.32
N LEU A 267 -0.45 -0.88 18.56
CA LEU A 267 -1.41 0.23 18.45
C LEU A 267 -2.19 0.39 19.76
N GLU A 268 -2.49 1.63 20.10
CA GLU A 268 -3.34 1.92 21.27
C GLU A 268 -4.74 1.32 21.09
N LEU A 269 -5.25 0.70 22.16
CA LEU A 269 -6.57 0.09 22.12
C LEU A 269 -7.67 1.14 21.96
N GLY A 270 -8.55 0.94 20.98
CA GLY A 270 -9.61 1.90 20.66
C GLY A 270 -9.28 2.81 19.47
N SER A 271 -8.04 2.84 18.99
CA SER A 271 -7.69 3.58 17.77
C SER A 271 -8.48 3.09 16.56
N HIS A 272 -8.78 4.01 15.65
CA HIS A 272 -9.27 3.71 14.32
C HIS A 272 -8.11 3.22 13.44
N PHE A 273 -8.32 2.13 12.74
CA PHE A 273 -7.34 1.62 11.78
C PHE A 273 -8.01 0.97 10.56
N VAL A 274 -7.25 0.86 9.47
CA VAL A 274 -7.58 0.05 8.29
C VAL A 274 -6.34 -0.75 7.91
N ILE A 275 -6.40 -2.09 8.00
CA ILE A 275 -5.34 -2.98 7.49
C ILE A 275 -5.56 -3.13 6.00
N MET A 276 -4.52 -2.88 5.18
CA MET A 276 -4.63 -2.85 3.73
C MET A 276 -3.48 -3.56 3.05
N GLY A 277 -3.79 -4.20 1.92
CA GLY A 277 -2.81 -4.73 0.97
C GLY A 277 -3.10 -6.14 0.49
N ASP A 278 -2.26 -6.58 -0.41
CA ASP A 278 -2.17 -7.98 -0.83
C ASP A 278 -1.55 -8.79 0.32
N GLN A 279 -2.38 -9.60 0.98
CA GLN A 279 -1.95 -10.46 2.08
C GLN A 279 -1.46 -11.83 1.60
N ASN A 280 -1.59 -12.13 0.30
CA ASN A 280 -1.21 -13.42 -0.28
C ASN A 280 -1.80 -14.64 0.48
N ALA A 281 -3.00 -14.52 1.00
CA ALA A 281 -3.63 -15.55 1.82
C ALA A 281 -5.14 -15.54 1.65
N ASP A 282 -5.71 -16.65 1.18
CA ASP A 282 -7.15 -16.89 1.14
C ASP A 282 -7.61 -17.61 2.41
N PRO A 283 -8.82 -17.33 2.95
CA PRO A 283 -9.30 -17.96 4.18
C PRO A 283 -9.67 -19.43 4.05
N PHE A 284 -9.86 -19.94 2.83
CA PHE A 284 -10.40 -21.28 2.58
C PHE A 284 -9.58 -22.11 1.59
N ASP A 285 -8.90 -21.46 0.65
CA ASP A 285 -8.29 -22.08 -0.51
C ASP A 285 -6.82 -21.64 -0.66
N GLY A 286 -6.07 -22.25 -1.60
CA GLY A 286 -4.66 -21.97 -1.80
C GLY A 286 -3.74 -22.63 -0.75
N ASP A 287 -2.49 -22.18 -0.70
CA ASP A 287 -1.39 -22.78 0.06
C ASP A 287 -1.07 -22.04 1.38
N SER A 288 -2.01 -21.21 1.88
CA SER A 288 -1.79 -20.44 3.12
C SER A 288 -1.61 -21.35 4.33
N THR A 289 -0.47 -21.23 5.03
CA THR A 289 -0.17 -21.99 6.24
C THR A 289 -1.16 -21.64 7.35
N ASP A 290 -1.83 -22.67 7.91
CA ASP A 290 -2.81 -22.56 8.99
C ASP A 290 -3.92 -21.51 8.72
N ASN A 291 -4.30 -21.30 7.45
CA ASN A 291 -5.27 -20.27 7.03
C ASN A 291 -4.93 -18.90 7.64
N ALA A 292 -3.71 -18.43 7.42
CA ALA A 292 -3.08 -17.30 8.09
C ALA A 292 -3.97 -16.05 8.22
N ILE A 293 -4.78 -15.73 7.18
CA ILE A 293 -5.63 -14.54 7.17
C ILE A 293 -6.76 -14.58 8.20
N LEU A 294 -7.16 -15.77 8.68
CA LEU A 294 -8.18 -15.88 9.73
C LEU A 294 -7.74 -15.22 11.03
N GLN A 295 -6.44 -15.05 11.28
CA GLN A 295 -5.92 -14.28 12.42
C GLN A 295 -6.42 -12.83 12.41
N LEU A 296 -6.68 -12.26 11.24
CA LEU A 296 -7.27 -10.93 11.08
C LEU A 296 -8.79 -10.98 10.97
N LEU A 297 -9.33 -11.90 10.15
CA LEU A 297 -10.78 -11.97 9.90
C LEU A 297 -11.58 -12.38 11.16
N GLU A 298 -11.00 -13.16 12.06
CA GLU A 298 -11.59 -13.56 13.33
C GLU A 298 -11.19 -12.67 14.51
N SER A 299 -10.35 -11.66 14.26
CA SER A 299 -9.94 -10.71 15.31
C SER A 299 -11.12 -9.88 15.80
N PRO A 300 -11.36 -9.79 17.14
CA PRO A 300 -12.42 -8.94 17.69
C PRO A 300 -12.17 -7.45 17.48
N ARG A 301 -11.00 -7.08 16.92
CA ARG A 301 -10.63 -5.70 16.62
C ARG A 301 -10.97 -5.29 15.19
N VAL A 302 -11.21 -6.25 14.31
CA VAL A 302 -11.45 -6.06 12.87
C VAL A 302 -12.94 -6.15 12.56
N ASN A 303 -13.45 -5.19 11.80
CA ASN A 303 -14.82 -5.17 11.34
C ASN A 303 -14.93 -5.98 10.03
N THR A 304 -15.53 -7.15 10.10
CA THR A 304 -15.73 -8.07 8.98
C THR A 304 -17.19 -8.25 8.59
N HIS A 305 -18.07 -7.33 9.01
CA HIS A 305 -19.52 -7.45 8.76
C HIS A 305 -19.87 -7.41 7.27
N VAL A 306 -19.06 -6.75 6.45
CA VAL A 306 -19.20 -6.70 4.99
C VAL A 306 -17.86 -7.07 4.38
N ALA A 307 -17.85 -8.08 3.54
CA ALA A 307 -16.70 -8.42 2.71
C ALA A 307 -16.88 -7.80 1.31
N PRO A 308 -15.84 -7.18 0.73
CA PRO A 308 -15.88 -6.74 -0.66
C PRO A 308 -16.22 -7.90 -1.60
N ALA A 309 -17.04 -7.64 -2.61
CA ALA A 309 -17.51 -8.67 -3.54
C ALA A 309 -17.69 -8.11 -4.94
N SER A 310 -17.73 -9.01 -5.95
CA SER A 310 -18.06 -8.69 -7.33
C SER A 310 -18.73 -9.85 -8.03
N ASP A 311 -19.79 -9.57 -8.78
CA ASP A 311 -20.43 -10.56 -9.67
C ASP A 311 -19.49 -10.99 -10.80
N GLY A 312 -18.57 -10.11 -11.24
CA GLY A 312 -17.58 -10.43 -12.26
C GLY A 312 -16.53 -11.46 -11.80
N ALA A 313 -16.16 -11.46 -10.51
CA ALA A 313 -15.30 -12.48 -9.94
C ALA A 313 -15.95 -13.86 -10.02
N ALA A 314 -17.21 -13.99 -9.57
CA ALA A 314 -17.97 -15.23 -9.67
C ALA A 314 -18.20 -15.69 -11.14
N GLU A 315 -18.47 -14.75 -12.06
CA GLU A 315 -18.57 -15.04 -13.49
C GLU A 315 -17.26 -15.63 -14.03
N GLN A 316 -16.13 -14.99 -13.75
CA GLN A 316 -14.82 -15.44 -14.24
C GLN A 316 -14.43 -16.79 -13.64
N ALA A 317 -14.61 -17.02 -12.35
CA ALA A 317 -14.39 -18.31 -11.73
C ALA A 317 -15.19 -19.44 -12.43
N ALA A 318 -16.46 -19.18 -12.74
CA ALA A 318 -17.32 -20.14 -13.44
C ALA A 318 -16.89 -20.37 -14.91
N LEU A 319 -16.43 -19.32 -15.62
CA LEU A 319 -16.00 -19.43 -17.03
C LEU A 319 -14.65 -20.13 -17.16
N GLN A 320 -13.72 -19.87 -16.27
CA GLN A 320 -12.36 -20.42 -16.28
C GLN A 320 -12.35 -21.89 -15.79
N GLY A 321 -13.16 -22.22 -14.79
CA GLY A 321 -13.24 -23.59 -14.24
C GLY A 321 -11.92 -24.00 -13.59
N GLY A 322 -11.43 -25.21 -13.89
CA GLY A 322 -10.16 -25.70 -13.33
C GLY A 322 -10.17 -25.78 -11.81
N ALA A 323 -9.17 -25.22 -11.13
CA ALA A 323 -9.08 -25.19 -9.68
C ALA A 323 -10.28 -24.46 -9.04
N ASN A 324 -10.80 -23.39 -9.68
CA ASN A 324 -11.97 -22.64 -9.21
C ASN A 324 -13.19 -23.52 -8.92
N ALA A 325 -13.37 -24.60 -9.70
CA ALA A 325 -14.49 -25.53 -9.51
C ALA A 325 -14.42 -26.35 -8.22
N SER A 326 -13.26 -26.38 -7.55
CA SER A 326 -13.03 -27.10 -6.30
C SER A 326 -12.83 -26.20 -5.09
N HIS A 327 -12.79 -24.88 -5.29
CA HIS A 327 -12.68 -23.92 -4.21
C HIS A 327 -13.89 -23.97 -3.27
N ARG A 328 -13.66 -23.69 -2.00
CA ARG A 328 -14.66 -23.68 -0.92
C ARG A 328 -15.13 -22.27 -0.60
N GLY A 329 -14.30 -21.27 -0.90
CA GLY A 329 -14.63 -19.86 -0.76
C GLY A 329 -15.75 -19.44 -1.71
N ASP A 330 -16.43 -18.35 -1.37
CA ASP A 330 -17.39 -17.73 -2.28
C ASP A 330 -16.62 -16.92 -3.34
N PRO A 331 -16.70 -17.29 -4.63
CA PRO A 331 -15.92 -16.65 -5.70
C PRO A 331 -16.26 -15.17 -5.92
N GLN A 332 -17.35 -14.66 -5.34
CA GLN A 332 -17.61 -13.21 -5.36
C GLN A 332 -16.54 -12.40 -4.63
N HIS A 333 -15.84 -13.02 -3.70
CA HIS A 333 -14.80 -12.39 -2.89
C HIS A 333 -13.39 -12.49 -3.48
N ASP A 334 -13.21 -13.22 -4.59
CA ASP A 334 -11.91 -13.33 -5.24
C ASP A 334 -11.40 -11.98 -5.73
N THR A 335 -10.10 -11.75 -5.58
CA THR A 335 -9.43 -10.49 -5.91
C THR A 335 -8.22 -10.69 -6.81
N ALA A 336 -7.76 -11.92 -6.98
CA ALA A 336 -6.66 -12.29 -7.86
C ALA A 336 -7.09 -13.39 -8.83
N ASP A 337 -6.60 -13.33 -10.07
CA ASP A 337 -6.93 -14.21 -11.19
C ASP A 337 -5.64 -14.94 -11.62
N TRP A 338 -5.37 -16.05 -10.95
CA TRP A 338 -4.20 -16.85 -11.23
C TRP A 338 -4.53 -18.07 -12.09
N ASN A 339 -3.49 -18.82 -12.48
CA ASN A 339 -3.63 -19.94 -13.40
C ASN A 339 -4.59 -21.00 -12.86
N GLU A 340 -5.72 -21.17 -13.52
CA GLU A 340 -6.79 -22.13 -13.20
C GLU A 340 -6.35 -23.60 -13.28
N ALA A 341 -5.23 -23.91 -13.95
CA ALA A 341 -4.67 -25.26 -13.97
C ALA A 341 -3.95 -25.63 -12.65
N SER A 342 -3.69 -24.65 -11.79
CA SER A 342 -2.98 -24.86 -10.51
C SER A 342 -3.71 -24.23 -9.33
N THR A 343 -3.73 -22.90 -9.25
CA THR A 343 -4.20 -22.13 -8.09
C THR A 343 -5.65 -21.65 -8.28
N GLY A 344 -5.98 -21.12 -9.47
CA GLY A 344 -7.28 -20.48 -9.71
C GLY A 344 -7.38 -19.10 -9.06
N ASN A 345 -8.62 -18.58 -8.95
CA ASN A 345 -8.90 -17.28 -8.37
C ASN A 345 -8.95 -17.37 -6.84
N LEU A 346 -8.34 -16.41 -6.16
CA LEU A 346 -8.32 -16.37 -4.70
C LEU A 346 -8.60 -14.95 -4.18
N ARG A 347 -9.05 -14.87 -2.94
CA ARG A 347 -9.10 -13.62 -2.19
C ARG A 347 -7.74 -13.35 -1.55
N ALA A 348 -6.92 -12.52 -2.20
CA ALA A 348 -5.57 -12.18 -1.73
C ALA A 348 -5.47 -10.77 -1.18
N ASP A 349 -6.30 -9.84 -1.68
CA ASP A 349 -6.25 -8.41 -1.36
C ASP A 349 -7.32 -8.03 -0.35
N TYR A 350 -6.95 -7.21 0.62
CA TYR A 350 -7.81 -6.87 1.75
C TYR A 350 -7.81 -5.38 2.06
N VAL A 351 -8.97 -4.88 2.49
CA VAL A 351 -9.19 -3.60 3.19
C VAL A 351 -10.05 -3.92 4.41
N LEU A 352 -9.43 -3.96 5.59
CA LEU A 352 -10.02 -4.43 6.83
C LEU A 352 -10.08 -3.30 7.88
N PRO A 353 -11.20 -2.58 8.00
CA PRO A 353 -11.38 -1.54 9.00
C PRO A 353 -11.44 -2.11 10.43
N SER A 354 -11.10 -1.28 11.41
CA SER A 354 -11.33 -1.57 12.82
C SER A 354 -12.83 -1.59 13.16
N VAL A 355 -13.19 -2.28 14.25
CA VAL A 355 -14.58 -2.27 14.78
C VAL A 355 -15.04 -0.88 15.24
N THR A 356 -14.14 0.09 15.35
CA THR A 356 -14.44 1.48 15.70
C THR A 356 -14.90 2.31 14.49
N LEU A 357 -14.87 1.73 13.27
CA LEU A 357 -15.35 2.33 12.02
C LEU A 357 -16.59 1.57 11.52
N SER A 358 -17.57 2.29 10.98
CA SER A 358 -18.74 1.70 10.34
C SER A 358 -18.48 1.50 8.86
N ILE A 359 -18.70 0.29 8.33
CA ILE A 359 -18.63 0.01 6.87
C ILE A 359 -19.97 0.42 6.26
N VAL A 360 -19.91 1.25 5.23
CA VAL A 360 -21.08 1.74 4.47
C VAL A 360 -21.22 1.00 3.15
N HIS A 361 -20.09 0.73 2.48
CA HIS A 361 -20.04 0.03 1.20
C HIS A 361 -18.69 -0.68 1.05
N ALA A 362 -18.67 -1.79 0.30
CA ALA A 362 -17.46 -2.54 -0.02
C ALA A 362 -17.62 -3.27 -1.35
N GLU A 363 -16.60 -3.26 -2.20
CA GLU A 363 -16.65 -3.87 -3.53
C GLU A 363 -15.27 -4.26 -4.05
N VAL A 364 -15.24 -5.17 -5.03
CA VAL A 364 -14.06 -5.52 -5.83
C VAL A 364 -14.26 -4.99 -7.24
N PHE A 365 -13.30 -4.27 -7.82
CA PHE A 365 -13.35 -3.83 -9.19
C PHE A 365 -13.09 -4.99 -10.16
N TRP A 366 -14.10 -5.81 -10.35
CA TRP A 366 -14.08 -6.89 -11.33
C TRP A 366 -15.37 -6.87 -12.14
N PRO A 367 -15.45 -6.06 -13.21
CA PRO A 367 -16.64 -5.93 -14.02
C PRO A 367 -17.02 -7.25 -14.71
N LEU A 368 -18.31 -7.48 -14.94
CA LEU A 368 -18.80 -8.60 -15.78
C LEU A 368 -18.18 -8.54 -17.18
N SER A 369 -18.00 -9.70 -17.81
CA SER A 369 -17.42 -9.80 -19.17
C SER A 369 -18.22 -9.03 -20.24
N THR A 370 -19.48 -8.74 -19.99
CA THR A 370 -20.35 -7.93 -20.84
C THR A 370 -20.25 -6.42 -20.61
N ASP A 371 -19.60 -6.01 -19.49
CA ASP A 371 -19.39 -4.59 -19.19
C ASP A 371 -18.23 -4.03 -20.04
N PRO A 372 -18.38 -2.83 -20.65
CA PRO A 372 -17.27 -2.19 -21.38
C PRO A 372 -16.00 -1.97 -20.54
N LEU A 373 -16.08 -1.93 -19.22
CA LEU A 373 -14.94 -1.79 -18.30
C LEU A 373 -14.19 -3.10 -18.09
N PHE A 374 -14.73 -4.25 -18.49
CA PHE A 374 -14.02 -5.53 -18.45
C PHE A 374 -12.67 -5.48 -19.18
N ARG A 375 -12.55 -4.64 -20.20
CA ARG A 375 -11.27 -4.39 -20.91
C ARG A 375 -10.12 -3.90 -20.01
N LEU A 376 -10.41 -3.43 -18.77
CA LEU A 376 -9.39 -2.95 -17.82
C LEU A 376 -8.81 -4.10 -16.99
N VAL A 377 -9.59 -5.12 -16.75
CA VAL A 377 -9.17 -6.33 -16.03
C VAL A 377 -8.83 -7.47 -17.00
N GLY A 378 -9.67 -7.72 -18.01
CA GLY A 378 -9.45 -8.68 -19.09
C GLY A 378 -9.24 -10.11 -18.58
N THR A 379 -8.59 -10.91 -19.44
CA THR A 379 -8.04 -12.23 -19.13
C THR A 379 -6.57 -12.25 -19.52
N TYR A 380 -5.81 -13.26 -19.07
CA TYR A 380 -4.38 -13.37 -19.38
C TYR A 380 -4.11 -13.33 -20.91
N PRO A 381 -3.14 -12.52 -21.40
CA PRO A 381 -2.31 -11.58 -20.63
C PRO A 381 -3.09 -10.32 -20.20
N PHE A 382 -3.04 -10.01 -18.92
CA PHE A 382 -3.81 -8.92 -18.34
C PHE A 382 -3.36 -7.53 -18.84
N PRO A 383 -4.28 -6.59 -19.08
CA PRO A 383 -3.94 -5.23 -19.50
C PRO A 383 -3.32 -4.39 -18.38
N GLY A 384 -3.63 -4.70 -17.12
CA GLY A 384 -3.16 -4.02 -15.91
C GLY A 384 -2.45 -4.98 -14.97
N SER A 385 -3.20 -5.68 -14.16
CA SER A 385 -2.73 -6.60 -13.12
C SER A 385 -3.55 -7.89 -13.15
N ASP A 386 -2.98 -8.96 -12.65
CA ASP A 386 -3.68 -10.20 -12.26
C ASP A 386 -4.44 -10.07 -10.94
N HIS A 387 -4.30 -8.93 -10.25
CA HIS A 387 -5.10 -8.55 -9.09
C HIS A 387 -6.20 -7.52 -9.46
N ARG A 388 -7.15 -7.35 -8.55
CA ARG A 388 -8.28 -6.42 -8.68
C ARG A 388 -8.23 -5.42 -7.55
N LEU A 389 -8.55 -4.16 -7.85
CA LEU A 389 -8.66 -3.13 -6.83
C LEU A 389 -9.84 -3.47 -5.91
N VAL A 390 -9.58 -3.46 -4.60
CA VAL A 390 -10.57 -3.71 -3.53
C VAL A 390 -10.77 -2.43 -2.75
N TRP A 391 -12.02 -2.06 -2.43
CA TRP A 391 -12.26 -0.89 -1.57
C TRP A 391 -13.37 -1.10 -0.54
N VAL A 392 -13.29 -0.29 0.49
CA VAL A 392 -14.29 -0.18 1.56
C VAL A 392 -14.52 1.30 1.86
N ASP A 393 -15.79 1.70 1.91
CA ASP A 393 -16.21 3.02 2.38
C ASP A 393 -16.54 2.94 3.87
N VAL A 394 -15.90 3.79 4.67
CA VAL A 394 -16.10 3.82 6.12
C VAL A 394 -16.57 5.18 6.60
N GLU A 395 -17.32 5.18 7.70
CA GLU A 395 -17.66 6.36 8.48
C GLU A 395 -17.07 6.25 9.89
N ILE A 396 -16.64 7.37 10.43
CA ILE A 396 -16.29 7.49 11.86
C ILE A 396 -17.59 7.73 12.62
N PRO A 397 -18.03 6.79 13.49
CA PRO A 397 -19.23 6.98 14.27
C PRO A 397 -19.13 8.23 15.15
N ALA A 398 -20.20 9.03 15.24
CA ALA A 398 -20.23 10.13 16.18
C ALA A 398 -19.97 9.63 17.62
N ALA A 399 -19.17 10.38 18.37
CA ALA A 399 -18.95 10.07 19.78
C ALA A 399 -20.31 10.01 20.52
N PRO A 400 -20.56 8.99 21.38
CA PRO A 400 -21.83 8.77 22.05
C PRO A 400 -22.20 9.88 23.04
#